data_e011bde5ec3e585b3178ee44e26ef031
#
_entry.id   e011bde5ec3e585b3178ee44e26ef031
#
_cell.length_a   1.000
_cell.length_b   1.000
_cell.length_c   1.000
_cell.angle_alpha   90.00
_cell.angle_beta   90.00
_cell.angle_gamma   90.00
#
_symmetry.space_group_name_H-M   'P 1'
#
loop_
_entity.id
_entity.type
_entity.pdbx_description
1 polymer ?
#
loop_
_entity_poly.entity_id
_entity_poly.type
_entity_poly.pdbx_seq_one_letter_code
_entity_poly.pdbx_strand_id
1 'polypeptide(L)'
;MVKLLSSHSDKLLASIGVMLFFIDQKMAVISILLFMYLNIYEIEKTKKVYTTEKLKNTLILFIIANIVIYIVSISSKYLLPEFDEQNIVQYFKHNKITELEVLNIVVVVPIIEEIVFRGLFYKLLRSYFSIVPSMLMSSIIFSIVHKNILVSIVLFSLGLILCYSYERNKSIIYPIVIHSLFNLLMLLLILYA
;
A
#
# COMPACT_ATOMS: atom_id res chain seq x y z
N MET A 1 -8.48 16.76 5.70
CA MET A 1 -8.45 16.15 4.35
C MET A 1 -7.02 16.07 3.88
N VAL A 2 -6.68 15.03 3.10
CA VAL A 2 -5.40 14.95 2.41
C VAL A 2 -5.28 16.15 1.46
N LYS A 3 -4.10 16.77 1.38
CA LYS A 3 -3.88 17.89 0.44
C LYS A 3 -3.97 17.36 -0.99
N LEU A 4 -4.87 17.94 -1.75
CA LEU A 4 -5.09 17.56 -3.14
C LEU A 4 -4.09 18.28 -4.05
N LEU A 5 -3.81 17.68 -5.21
CA LEU A 5 -3.03 18.30 -6.27
C LEU A 5 -3.86 19.40 -6.91
N SER A 6 -3.49 20.66 -6.67
CA SER A 6 -4.30 21.81 -7.06
C SER A 6 -3.97 22.32 -8.46
N SER A 7 -2.68 22.30 -8.83
CA SER A 7 -2.25 22.78 -10.13
C SER A 7 -2.29 21.71 -11.22
N HIS A 8 -2.40 22.13 -12.47
CA HIS A 8 -2.33 21.21 -13.62
C HIS A 8 -0.95 20.52 -13.71
N SER A 9 0.12 21.26 -13.41
CA SER A 9 1.49 20.73 -13.36
C SER A 9 1.67 19.65 -12.31
N ASP A 10 1.10 19.81 -11.09
CA ASP A 10 1.18 18.80 -10.03
C ASP A 10 0.50 17.50 -10.44
N LYS A 11 -0.67 17.61 -11.08
CA LYS A 11 -1.40 16.44 -11.60
C LYS A 11 -0.62 15.72 -12.69
N LEU A 12 0.00 16.48 -13.59
CA LEU A 12 0.85 15.93 -14.65
C LEU A 12 2.06 15.20 -14.07
N LEU A 13 2.78 15.81 -13.12
CA LEU A 13 3.93 15.19 -12.47
C LEU A 13 3.55 13.93 -11.70
N ALA A 14 2.43 13.93 -10.98
CA ALA A 14 1.92 12.75 -10.31
C ALA A 14 1.56 11.63 -11.31
N SER A 15 0.93 11.97 -12.44
CA SER A 15 0.63 11.01 -13.51
C SER A 15 1.89 10.40 -14.11
N ILE A 16 2.93 11.22 -14.37
CA ILE A 16 4.23 10.74 -14.86
C ILE A 16 4.86 9.77 -13.85
N GLY A 17 4.88 10.11 -12.56
CA GLY A 17 5.44 9.24 -11.52
C GLY A 17 4.74 7.88 -11.43
N VAL A 18 3.41 7.87 -11.50
CA VAL A 18 2.64 6.63 -11.53
C VAL A 18 2.93 5.82 -12.79
N MET A 19 2.92 6.47 -13.95
CA MET A 19 3.16 5.82 -15.24
C MET A 19 4.55 5.16 -15.33
N LEU A 20 5.58 5.86 -14.88
CA LEU A 20 6.95 5.35 -14.86
C LEU A 20 7.08 4.09 -13.98
N PHE A 21 6.45 4.06 -12.81
CA PHE A 21 6.45 2.90 -11.94
C PHE A 21 5.78 1.67 -12.60
N PHE A 22 4.69 1.89 -13.36
CA PHE A 22 4.00 0.79 -14.06
C PHE A 22 4.73 0.31 -15.32
N ILE A 23 5.55 1.14 -15.95
CA ILE A 23 6.39 0.75 -17.09
C ILE A 23 7.55 -0.13 -16.62
N ASP A 24 8.28 0.31 -15.61
CA ASP A 24 9.38 -0.45 -14.99
C ASP A 24 9.51 -0.06 -13.51
N GLN A 25 9.44 -1.06 -12.63
CA GLN A 25 9.60 -0.86 -11.18
C GLN A 25 10.96 -0.24 -10.82
N LYS A 26 11.99 -0.37 -11.65
CA LYS A 26 13.27 0.32 -11.48
C LYS A 26 13.13 1.84 -11.54
N MET A 27 12.10 2.35 -12.21
CA MET A 27 11.78 3.78 -12.24
C MET A 27 11.11 4.29 -10.94
N ALA A 28 10.91 3.43 -9.94
CA ALA A 28 10.38 3.82 -8.63
C ALA A 28 11.16 4.99 -7.98
N VAL A 29 12.46 5.08 -8.22
CA VAL A 29 13.30 6.19 -7.74
C VAL A 29 12.77 7.54 -8.25
N ILE A 30 12.39 7.62 -9.52
CA ILE A 30 11.84 8.85 -10.10
C ILE A 30 10.47 9.15 -9.47
N SER A 31 9.64 8.12 -9.24
CA SER A 31 8.35 8.28 -8.56
C SER A 31 8.52 8.82 -7.14
N ILE A 32 9.54 8.34 -6.41
CA ILE A 32 9.88 8.85 -5.07
C ILE A 32 10.32 10.32 -5.13
N LEU A 33 11.17 10.70 -6.08
CA LEU A 33 11.62 12.07 -6.24
C LEU A 33 10.47 13.03 -6.58
N LEU A 34 9.56 12.61 -7.46
CA LEU A 34 8.35 13.37 -7.78
C LEU A 34 7.41 13.48 -6.57
N PHE A 35 7.25 12.40 -5.80
CA PHE A 35 6.49 12.45 -4.55
C PHE A 35 7.12 13.44 -3.55
N MET A 36 8.42 13.41 -3.35
CA MET A 36 9.13 14.32 -2.45
C MET A 36 8.94 15.78 -2.90
N TYR A 37 9.10 16.05 -4.18
CA TYR A 37 8.88 17.40 -4.75
C TYR A 37 7.45 17.89 -4.49
N LEU A 38 6.43 17.08 -4.78
CA LEU A 38 5.03 17.44 -4.61
C LEU A 38 4.60 17.60 -3.14
N ASN A 39 5.34 17.02 -2.21
CA ASN A 39 5.01 17.02 -0.78
C ASN A 39 6.01 17.78 0.10
N ILE A 40 7.04 18.43 -0.48
CA ILE A 40 8.10 19.10 0.28
C ILE A 40 7.54 20.12 1.30
N TYR A 41 6.54 20.89 0.91
CA TYR A 41 5.89 21.87 1.78
C TYR A 41 4.99 21.23 2.86
N GLU A 42 4.52 20.01 2.66
CA GLU A 42 3.74 19.27 3.68
C GLU A 42 4.65 18.63 4.71
N ILE A 43 5.79 18.11 4.29
CA ILE A 43 6.79 17.53 5.19
C ILE A 43 7.29 18.57 6.19
N GLU A 44 7.53 19.80 5.75
CA GLU A 44 7.98 20.90 6.62
C GLU A 44 6.89 21.38 7.60
N LYS A 45 5.61 21.30 7.24
CA LYS A 45 4.49 21.76 8.09
C LYS A 45 4.02 20.73 9.12
N THR A 46 4.37 19.48 9.00
CA THR A 46 3.92 18.42 9.92
C THR A 46 4.77 18.36 11.19
N LYS A 47 4.75 19.41 12.00
CA LYS A 47 5.38 19.44 13.35
C LYS A 47 4.81 18.41 14.34
N LYS A 48 3.67 17.75 14.04
CA LYS A 48 3.06 16.68 14.86
C LYS A 48 2.59 15.52 13.97
N VAL A 49 3.58 14.83 13.35
CA VAL A 49 3.28 13.61 12.62
C VAL A 49 2.90 12.50 13.58
N TYR A 50 3.57 12.40 14.72
CA TYR A 50 3.36 11.37 15.73
C TYR A 50 2.53 11.89 16.89
N THR A 51 1.35 11.30 17.10
CA THR A 51 0.56 11.47 18.32
C THR A 51 0.14 10.08 18.81
N THR A 52 -0.01 9.95 20.14
CA THR A 52 -0.46 8.69 20.76
C THR A 52 -1.80 8.23 20.20
N GLU A 53 -2.69 9.16 19.90
CA GLU A 53 -3.99 8.88 19.28
C GLU A 53 -3.85 8.29 17.88
N LYS A 54 -3.00 8.86 17.03
CA LYS A 54 -2.76 8.35 15.67
C LYS A 54 -2.10 6.97 15.70
N LEU A 55 -1.15 6.75 16.61
CA LEU A 55 -0.53 5.46 16.81
C LEU A 55 -1.57 4.41 17.24
N LYS A 56 -2.40 4.73 18.22
CA LYS A 56 -3.51 3.86 18.66
C LYS A 56 -4.46 3.54 17.50
N ASN A 57 -4.87 4.53 16.72
CA ASN A 57 -5.71 4.33 15.53
C ASN A 57 -5.06 3.43 14.51
N THR A 58 -3.75 3.55 14.30
CA THR A 58 -2.97 2.71 13.38
C THR A 58 -2.95 1.25 13.84
N LEU A 59 -2.73 1.00 15.13
CA LEU A 59 -2.79 -0.35 15.70
C LEU A 59 -4.19 -0.96 15.60
N ILE A 60 -5.23 -0.18 15.87
CA ILE A 60 -6.62 -0.65 15.71
C ILE A 60 -6.89 -1.00 14.24
N LEU A 61 -6.48 -0.15 13.30
CA LEU A 61 -6.65 -0.42 11.87
C LEU A 61 -5.85 -1.63 11.42
N PHE A 62 -4.65 -1.86 11.96
CA PHE A 62 -3.87 -3.06 11.69
C PHE A 62 -4.60 -4.33 12.18
N ILE A 63 -5.17 -4.30 13.37
CA ILE A 63 -5.96 -5.43 13.91
C ILE A 63 -7.19 -5.68 13.02
N ILE A 64 -7.94 -4.62 12.69
CA ILE A 64 -9.11 -4.72 11.81
C ILE A 64 -8.70 -5.29 10.44
N ALA A 65 -7.59 -4.80 9.87
CA ALA A 65 -7.07 -5.31 8.60
C ALA A 65 -6.85 -6.83 8.66
N ASN A 66 -6.19 -7.31 9.70
CA ASN A 66 -5.91 -8.76 9.83
C ASN A 66 -7.19 -9.58 10.01
N ILE A 67 -8.17 -9.10 10.77
CA ILE A 67 -9.47 -9.78 10.92
C ILE A 67 -10.21 -9.85 9.57
N VAL A 68 -10.31 -8.73 8.85
CA VAL A 68 -10.97 -8.67 7.54
C VAL A 68 -10.27 -9.58 6.55
N ILE A 69 -8.93 -9.50 6.47
CA ILE A 69 -8.13 -10.32 5.57
C ILE A 69 -8.27 -11.81 5.90
N TYR A 70 -8.28 -12.19 7.16
CA TYR A 70 -8.49 -13.57 7.58
C TYR A 70 -9.85 -14.09 7.11
N ILE A 71 -10.93 -13.33 7.33
CA ILE A 71 -12.28 -13.68 6.87
C ILE A 71 -12.32 -13.78 5.33
N VAL A 72 -11.74 -12.80 4.62
CA VAL A 72 -11.67 -12.80 3.16
C VAL A 72 -10.87 -13.98 2.63
N SER A 73 -9.74 -14.31 3.24
CA SER A 73 -8.89 -15.45 2.84
C SER A 73 -9.61 -16.78 2.99
N ILE A 74 -10.31 -16.98 4.11
CA ILE A 74 -11.11 -18.20 4.29
C ILE A 74 -12.23 -18.26 3.25
N SER A 75 -12.98 -17.18 3.08
CA SER A 75 -14.10 -17.12 2.12
C SER A 75 -13.63 -17.36 0.68
N SER A 76 -12.51 -16.74 0.27
CA SER A 76 -11.97 -16.93 -1.08
C SER A 76 -11.49 -18.37 -1.31
N LYS A 77 -10.91 -19.03 -0.31
CA LYS A 77 -10.49 -20.43 -0.40
C LYS A 77 -11.67 -21.39 -0.59
N TYR A 78 -12.82 -21.09 0.03
CA TYR A 78 -14.06 -21.86 -0.17
C TYR A 78 -14.70 -21.61 -1.55
N LEU A 79 -14.64 -20.38 -2.04
CA LEU A 79 -15.29 -19.97 -3.30
C LEU A 79 -14.44 -20.30 -4.53
N LEU A 80 -13.12 -20.36 -4.38
CA LEU A 80 -12.15 -20.48 -5.46
C LEU A 80 -11.07 -21.53 -5.10
N PRO A 81 -11.42 -22.81 -4.94
CA PRO A 81 -10.51 -23.84 -4.43
C PRO A 81 -9.38 -24.22 -5.41
N GLU A 82 -9.51 -23.91 -6.69
CA GLU A 82 -8.60 -24.36 -7.77
C GLU A 82 -7.45 -23.40 -8.09
N PHE A 83 -7.31 -22.29 -7.35
CA PHE A 83 -6.25 -21.31 -7.64
C PHE A 83 -4.94 -21.64 -6.92
N ASP A 84 -3.84 -21.53 -7.66
CA ASP A 84 -2.48 -21.81 -7.19
C ASP A 84 -1.99 -20.88 -6.08
N GLU A 85 -1.11 -21.42 -5.22
CA GLU A 85 -0.37 -20.64 -4.23
C GLU A 85 0.48 -19.55 -4.90
N GLN A 86 0.73 -18.46 -4.18
CA GLN A 86 1.62 -17.40 -4.66
C GLN A 86 3.02 -17.92 -4.95
N ASN A 87 3.63 -17.42 -6.02
CA ASN A 87 5.02 -17.74 -6.37
C ASN A 87 5.99 -17.45 -5.21
N ILE A 88 5.73 -16.43 -4.40
CA ILE A 88 6.55 -16.07 -3.24
C ILE A 88 6.48 -17.15 -2.14
N VAL A 89 5.30 -17.75 -1.93
CA VAL A 89 5.12 -18.86 -0.96
C VAL A 89 5.92 -20.07 -1.42
N GLN A 90 5.82 -20.44 -2.70
CA GLN A 90 6.59 -21.55 -3.29
C GLN A 90 8.09 -21.27 -3.23
N TYR A 91 8.50 -20.03 -3.51
CA TYR A 91 9.91 -19.64 -3.42
C TYR A 91 10.47 -19.88 -2.01
N PHE A 92 9.80 -19.42 -0.96
CA PHE A 92 10.30 -19.57 0.41
C PHE A 92 10.11 -20.96 1.02
N LYS A 93 9.27 -21.81 0.46
CA LYS A 93 9.25 -23.25 0.81
C LYS A 93 10.51 -23.98 0.39
N HIS A 94 11.19 -23.51 -0.67
CA HIS A 94 12.35 -24.19 -1.27
C HIS A 94 13.67 -23.44 -1.04
N ASN A 95 13.66 -22.19 -0.62
CA ASN A 95 14.85 -21.36 -0.45
C ASN A 95 14.91 -20.76 0.96
N LYS A 96 16.14 -20.66 1.51
CA LYS A 96 16.36 -19.92 2.74
C LYS A 96 16.24 -18.42 2.45
N ILE A 97 15.42 -17.73 3.25
CA ILE A 97 15.30 -16.28 3.16
C ILE A 97 16.55 -15.61 3.74
N THR A 98 17.06 -14.62 3.04
CA THR A 98 18.16 -13.77 3.51
C THR A 98 17.63 -12.55 4.28
N GLU A 99 18.45 -11.97 5.15
CA GLU A 99 18.08 -10.75 5.89
C GLU A 99 17.77 -9.58 4.94
N LEU A 100 18.45 -9.51 3.79
CA LEU A 100 18.20 -8.48 2.78
C LEU A 100 16.84 -8.65 2.12
N GLU A 101 16.40 -9.87 1.85
CA GLU A 101 15.06 -10.16 1.33
C GLU A 101 13.97 -9.80 2.36
N VAL A 102 14.20 -10.12 3.63
CA VAL A 102 13.30 -9.70 4.72
C VAL A 102 13.17 -8.18 4.76
N LEU A 103 14.29 -7.46 4.77
CA LEU A 103 14.30 -6.00 4.77
C LEU A 103 13.56 -5.43 3.54
N ASN A 104 13.81 -6.01 2.37
CA ASN A 104 13.16 -5.58 1.13
C ASN A 104 11.64 -5.78 1.18
N ILE A 105 11.16 -6.97 1.54
CA ILE A 105 9.74 -7.31 1.57
C ILE A 105 8.99 -6.53 2.65
N VAL A 106 9.59 -6.40 3.83
CA VAL A 106 8.90 -5.82 5.00
C VAL A 106 9.00 -4.30 5.04
N VAL A 107 10.05 -3.71 4.49
CA VAL A 107 10.30 -2.26 4.64
C VAL A 107 10.34 -1.55 3.28
N VAL A 108 11.23 -1.96 2.38
CA VAL A 108 11.50 -1.19 1.16
C VAL A 108 10.30 -1.21 0.20
N VAL A 109 9.77 -2.40 -0.07
CA VAL A 109 8.62 -2.57 -0.99
C VAL A 109 7.39 -1.80 -0.48
N PRO A 110 6.93 -1.95 0.79
CA PRO A 110 5.83 -1.16 1.32
C PRO A 110 6.03 0.36 1.21
N ILE A 111 7.24 0.86 1.48
CA ILE A 111 7.52 2.29 1.34
C ILE A 111 7.30 2.75 -0.11
N ILE A 112 7.88 2.04 -1.07
CA ILE A 112 7.77 2.38 -2.50
C ILE A 112 6.31 2.30 -2.96
N GLU A 113 5.62 1.24 -2.62
CA GLU A 113 4.22 1.04 -3.01
C GLU A 113 3.30 2.10 -2.41
N GLU A 114 3.44 2.42 -1.13
CA GLU A 114 2.62 3.47 -0.53
C GLU A 114 2.91 4.86 -1.12
N ILE A 115 4.16 5.17 -1.44
CA ILE A 115 4.52 6.42 -2.14
C ILE A 115 3.81 6.49 -3.50
N VAL A 116 3.84 5.43 -4.27
CA VAL A 116 3.22 5.40 -5.60
C VAL A 116 1.70 5.37 -5.51
N PHE A 117 1.14 4.45 -4.72
CA PHE A 117 -0.31 4.24 -4.69
C PHE A 117 -1.05 5.30 -3.85
N ARG A 118 -0.52 5.71 -2.69
CA ARG A 118 -1.19 6.69 -1.81
C ARG A 118 -0.65 8.09 -2.01
N GLY A 119 0.66 8.20 -2.15
CA GLY A 119 1.33 9.48 -2.32
C GLY A 119 1.08 10.15 -3.67
N LEU A 120 1.01 9.39 -4.76
CA LEU A 120 0.80 9.90 -6.12
C LEU A 120 -0.57 9.52 -6.67
N PHE A 121 -0.84 8.23 -6.88
CA PHE A 121 -2.02 7.77 -7.61
C PHE A 121 -3.33 8.09 -6.89
N TYR A 122 -3.45 7.76 -5.61
CA TYR A 122 -4.63 8.10 -4.83
C TYR A 122 -4.86 9.62 -4.74
N LYS A 123 -3.81 10.42 -4.52
CA LYS A 123 -3.91 11.89 -4.55
C LYS A 123 -4.38 12.41 -5.90
N LEU A 124 -3.89 11.81 -6.99
CA LEU A 124 -4.33 12.15 -8.34
C LEU A 124 -5.83 11.87 -8.51
N LEU A 125 -6.29 10.67 -8.14
CA LEU A 125 -7.72 10.33 -8.16
C LEU A 125 -8.56 11.29 -7.31
N ARG A 126 -8.08 11.62 -6.10
CA ARG A 126 -8.75 12.57 -5.19
C ARG A 126 -8.87 13.99 -5.74
N SER A 127 -8.07 14.34 -6.73
CA SER A 127 -8.19 15.63 -7.42
C SER A 127 -9.31 15.68 -8.47
N TYR A 128 -9.89 14.52 -8.82
CA TYR A 128 -11.01 14.40 -9.78
C TYR A 128 -12.26 13.80 -9.15
N PHE A 129 -12.11 12.94 -8.14
CA PHE A 129 -13.20 12.17 -7.54
C PHE A 129 -13.31 12.41 -6.02
N SER A 130 -14.48 12.08 -5.48
CA SER A 130 -14.68 12.06 -4.02
C SER A 130 -13.89 10.92 -3.35
N ILE A 131 -13.92 10.85 -2.00
CA ILE A 131 -13.11 9.91 -1.20
C ILE A 131 -13.37 8.46 -1.62
N VAL A 132 -14.65 8.03 -1.62
CA VAL A 132 -15.01 6.61 -1.82
C VAL A 132 -14.61 6.10 -3.20
N PRO A 133 -14.97 6.74 -4.32
CA PRO A 133 -14.51 6.29 -5.64
C PRO A 133 -12.99 6.24 -5.77
N SER A 134 -12.28 7.23 -5.20
CA SER A 134 -10.81 7.24 -5.24
C SER A 134 -10.21 6.07 -4.47
N MET A 135 -10.77 5.72 -3.30
CA MET A 135 -10.35 4.56 -2.51
C MET A 135 -10.57 3.26 -3.29
N LEU A 136 -11.76 3.09 -3.88
CA LEU A 136 -12.10 1.90 -4.66
C LEU A 136 -11.16 1.75 -5.86
N MET A 137 -11.00 2.78 -6.68
CA MET A 137 -10.15 2.72 -7.88
C MET A 137 -8.68 2.45 -7.53
N SER A 138 -8.14 3.13 -6.52
CA SER A 138 -6.76 2.92 -6.08
C SER A 138 -6.54 1.51 -5.55
N SER A 139 -7.49 0.96 -4.78
CA SER A 139 -7.40 -0.39 -4.22
C SER A 139 -7.57 -1.49 -5.26
N ILE A 140 -8.43 -1.27 -6.28
CA ILE A 140 -8.57 -2.19 -7.41
C ILE A 140 -7.25 -2.29 -8.17
N ILE A 141 -6.66 -1.15 -8.55
CA ILE A 141 -5.39 -1.17 -9.32
C ILE A 141 -4.27 -1.76 -8.46
N PHE A 142 -4.18 -1.39 -7.16
CA PHE A 142 -3.21 -1.97 -6.23
C PHE A 142 -3.31 -3.49 -6.16
N SER A 143 -4.51 -4.04 -6.15
CA SER A 143 -4.71 -5.49 -6.08
C SER A 143 -4.38 -6.22 -7.39
N ILE A 144 -4.78 -5.67 -8.54
CA ILE A 144 -4.62 -6.30 -9.85
C ILE A 144 -3.15 -6.42 -10.27
N VAL A 145 -2.29 -5.46 -9.90
CA VAL A 145 -0.86 -5.49 -10.26
C VAL A 145 -0.12 -6.70 -9.69
N HIS A 146 -0.65 -7.36 -8.68
CA HIS A 146 -0.07 -8.56 -8.09
C HIS A 146 -0.35 -9.86 -8.88
N LYS A 147 -1.19 -9.79 -9.92
CA LYS A 147 -1.41 -10.86 -10.93
C LYS A 147 -1.83 -12.23 -10.36
N ASN A 148 -2.41 -12.25 -9.17
CA ASN A 148 -2.97 -13.46 -8.57
C ASN A 148 -4.35 -13.15 -8.00
N ILE A 149 -5.39 -13.88 -8.45
CA ILE A 149 -6.78 -13.52 -8.16
C ILE A 149 -7.14 -13.67 -6.68
N LEU A 150 -6.67 -14.75 -6.01
CA LEU A 150 -6.91 -14.95 -4.58
C LEU A 150 -6.26 -13.84 -3.75
N VAL A 151 -5.03 -13.50 -4.11
CA VAL A 151 -4.28 -12.43 -3.48
C VAL A 151 -4.91 -11.09 -3.76
N SER A 152 -5.43 -10.87 -4.98
CA SER A 152 -6.08 -9.61 -5.34
C SER A 152 -7.28 -9.30 -4.47
N ILE A 153 -8.08 -10.29 -4.07
CA ILE A 153 -9.22 -10.08 -3.17
C ILE A 153 -8.74 -9.61 -1.78
N VAL A 154 -7.69 -10.24 -1.27
CA VAL A 154 -7.05 -9.87 0.01
C VAL A 154 -6.44 -8.48 -0.08
N LEU A 155 -5.65 -8.22 -1.13
CA LEU A 155 -4.95 -6.94 -1.32
C LEU A 155 -5.91 -5.78 -1.64
N PHE A 156 -7.05 -6.04 -2.26
CA PHE A 156 -8.10 -5.05 -2.41
C PHE A 156 -8.61 -4.57 -1.04
N SER A 157 -8.89 -5.53 -0.13
CA SER A 157 -9.33 -5.22 1.23
C SER A 157 -8.28 -4.45 2.02
N LEU A 158 -7.01 -4.88 1.93
CA LEU A 158 -5.87 -4.15 2.49
C LEU A 158 -5.78 -2.75 1.89
N GLY A 159 -5.88 -2.64 0.57
CA GLY A 159 -5.84 -1.38 -0.17
C GLY A 159 -6.83 -0.34 0.34
N LEU A 160 -8.07 -0.74 0.61
CA LEU A 160 -9.10 0.13 1.19
C LEU A 160 -8.71 0.64 2.58
N ILE A 161 -8.19 -0.25 3.44
CA ILE A 161 -7.76 0.11 4.79
C ILE A 161 -6.58 1.08 4.76
N LEU A 162 -5.62 0.87 3.86
CA LEU A 162 -4.47 1.76 3.67
C LEU A 162 -4.89 3.14 3.16
N CYS A 163 -5.81 3.22 2.20
CA CYS A 163 -6.41 4.49 1.76
C CYS A 163 -7.15 5.19 2.91
N TYR A 164 -7.94 4.46 3.69
CA TYR A 164 -8.65 5.00 4.84
C TYR A 164 -7.68 5.52 5.92
N SER A 165 -6.62 4.76 6.21
CA SER A 165 -5.57 5.19 7.13
C SER A 165 -4.91 6.49 6.69
N TYR A 166 -4.61 6.61 5.39
CA TYR A 166 -4.05 7.82 4.81
C TYR A 166 -4.98 9.04 4.95
N GLU A 167 -6.26 8.89 4.61
CA GLU A 167 -7.25 9.99 4.74
C GLU A 167 -7.46 10.42 6.19
N ARG A 168 -7.51 9.45 7.11
CA ARG A 168 -7.75 9.74 8.53
C ARG A 168 -6.55 10.41 9.18
N ASN A 169 -5.37 9.91 8.97
CA ASN A 169 -4.14 10.36 9.64
C ASN A 169 -3.43 11.51 8.90
N LYS A 170 -3.76 11.75 7.63
CA LYS A 170 -3.18 12.80 6.76
C LYS A 170 -1.66 12.68 6.65
N SER A 171 -1.14 11.47 6.71
CA SER A 171 0.29 11.18 6.60
C SER A 171 0.48 9.79 6.03
N ILE A 172 1.42 9.67 5.10
CA ILE A 172 1.77 8.42 4.41
C ILE A 172 2.47 7.41 5.34
N ILE A 173 3.03 7.86 6.45
CA ILE A 173 3.75 7.01 7.40
C ILE A 173 2.83 5.93 7.97
N TYR A 174 1.58 6.27 8.26
CA TYR A 174 0.64 5.33 8.89
C TYR A 174 0.24 4.15 7.98
N PRO A 175 -0.15 4.36 6.70
CA PRO A 175 -0.34 3.23 5.80
C PRO A 175 0.96 2.45 5.55
N ILE A 176 2.14 3.08 5.47
CA ILE A 176 3.43 2.37 5.38
C ILE A 176 3.59 1.42 6.57
N VAL A 177 3.37 1.89 7.81
CA VAL A 177 3.49 1.06 9.02
C VAL A 177 2.51 -0.12 8.98
N ILE A 178 1.24 0.11 8.64
CA ILE A 178 0.24 -0.96 8.55
C ILE A 178 0.67 -1.99 7.49
N HIS A 179 1.10 -1.55 6.33
CA HIS A 179 1.52 -2.40 5.22
C HIS A 179 2.77 -3.22 5.58
N SER A 180 3.79 -2.58 6.17
CA SER A 180 5.01 -3.24 6.65
C SER A 180 4.72 -4.30 7.70
N LEU A 181 3.86 -4.01 8.67
CA LEU A 181 3.44 -4.98 9.69
C LEU A 181 2.64 -6.13 9.08
N PHE A 182 1.80 -5.85 8.08
CA PHE A 182 1.07 -6.88 7.34
C PHE A 182 2.03 -7.81 6.60
N ASN A 183 3.00 -7.27 5.85
CA ASN A 183 3.99 -8.06 5.12
C ASN A 183 4.87 -8.89 6.09
N LEU A 184 5.24 -8.32 7.24
CA LEU A 184 5.97 -9.05 8.27
C LEU A 184 5.15 -10.24 8.80
N LEU A 185 3.88 -10.02 9.13
CA LEU A 185 3.01 -11.08 9.63
C LEU A 185 2.83 -12.18 8.58
N MET A 186 2.58 -11.82 7.31
CA MET A 186 2.43 -12.78 6.22
C MET A 186 3.72 -13.57 6.00
N LEU A 187 4.88 -12.91 6.06
CA LEU A 187 6.18 -13.60 5.95
C LEU A 187 6.38 -14.59 7.09
N LEU A 188 6.08 -14.21 8.34
CA LEU A 188 6.15 -15.11 9.49
C LEU A 188 5.21 -16.30 9.33
N LEU A 189 3.99 -16.10 8.87
CA LEU A 189 3.05 -17.19 8.61
C LEU A 189 3.58 -18.15 7.53
N ILE A 190 4.22 -17.66 6.48
CA ILE A 190 4.82 -18.50 5.43
C ILE A 190 6.00 -19.32 5.97
N LEU A 191 6.83 -18.73 6.84
CA LEU A 191 8.04 -19.40 7.36
C LEU A 191 7.75 -20.43 8.45
N TYR A 192 6.63 -20.29 9.18
CA TYR A 192 6.30 -21.15 10.32
C TYR A 192 5.05 -22.02 10.10
N ALA A 193 4.41 -21.97 8.92
CA ALA A 193 3.31 -22.86 8.52
C ALA A 193 3.83 -24.15 7.88
#